data_f529a889ca9eb0a637d355c578f8361b
#
_entry.id   f529a889ca9eb0a637d355c578f8361b
#
_cell.length_a   1.000
_cell.length_b   1.000
_cell.length_c   1.000
_cell.angle_alpha   90.00
_cell.angle_beta   90.00
_cell.angle_gamma   90.00
#
_symmetry.space_group_name_H-M   'P 1'
#
loop_
_entity.id
_entity.type
_entity.pdbx_description
1 polymer ?
#
loop_
_entity_poly.entity_id
_entity_poly.type
_entity_poly.pdbx_seq_one_letter_code
_entity_poly.pdbx_strand_id
1 'polypeptide(L)'
;LNLTIGTIMDIKALTPNLSISPQILISEMQTVAEAGFKAIICNRPDGEGPDQPSFQEIEAAARQYGLQAQYLPAETGKVRDEDGKVFGQLLLTLPGPVLAYCRSGMRSTTMWALSQSGVTPLPQILEASQKVGFDMKALVQRI
;
A
#
# COMPACT_ATOMS: atom_id res chain seq x y z
N LEU A 1 -2.57 -9.27 -18.58
CA LEU A 1 -1.79 -9.40 -17.34
C LEU A 1 -2.46 -8.70 -16.20
N ASN A 2 -2.70 -7.39 -16.36
CA ASN A 2 -3.34 -6.61 -15.30
C ASN A 2 -4.76 -7.07 -15.02
N LEU A 3 -5.49 -7.52 -16.04
CA LEU A 3 -6.83 -8.07 -15.86
C LEU A 3 -6.82 -9.31 -14.97
N THR A 4 -5.84 -10.18 -15.18
CA THR A 4 -5.69 -11.38 -14.36
C THR A 4 -5.42 -11.02 -12.91
N ILE A 5 -4.53 -10.03 -12.66
CA ILE A 5 -4.23 -9.57 -11.32
C ILE A 5 -5.44 -8.93 -10.67
N GLY A 6 -6.14 -8.03 -11.38
CA GLY A 6 -7.35 -7.40 -10.87
C GLY A 6 -8.49 -8.38 -10.59
N THR A 7 -8.49 -9.54 -11.26
CA THR A 7 -9.50 -10.58 -11.03
C THR A 7 -9.13 -11.48 -9.84
N ILE A 8 -7.85 -11.86 -9.70
CA ILE A 8 -7.38 -12.77 -8.65
C ILE A 8 -7.06 -12.03 -7.38
N MET A 9 -6.33 -10.91 -7.50
CA MET A 9 -5.91 -10.07 -6.40
C MET A 9 -6.54 -8.70 -6.57
N ASP A 10 -7.08 -8.15 -5.52
CA ASP A 10 -7.75 -6.85 -5.56
C ASP A 10 -6.71 -5.72 -5.49
N ILE A 11 -5.88 -5.61 -6.54
CA ILE A 11 -4.84 -4.58 -6.66
C ILE A 11 -5.40 -3.40 -7.47
N LYS A 12 -5.32 -2.21 -6.91
CA LYS A 12 -5.84 -1.00 -7.54
C LYS A 12 -4.78 0.10 -7.55
N ALA A 13 -4.58 0.73 -8.71
CA ALA A 13 -3.61 1.80 -8.85
C ALA A 13 -4.12 3.11 -8.24
N LEU A 14 -3.34 3.71 -7.35
CA LEU A 14 -3.55 5.08 -6.88
C LEU A 14 -2.86 6.08 -7.79
N THR A 15 -1.64 5.76 -8.17
CA THR A 15 -0.80 6.54 -9.09
C THR A 15 -0.10 5.57 -10.02
N PRO A 16 0.56 6.05 -11.08
CA PRO A 16 1.35 5.15 -11.93
C PRO A 16 2.44 4.40 -11.17
N ASN A 17 2.92 4.93 -10.05
CA ASN A 17 4.01 4.33 -9.28
C ASN A 17 3.55 3.58 -8.04
N LEU A 18 2.29 3.69 -7.65
CA LEU A 18 1.79 3.10 -6.42
C LEU A 18 0.44 2.44 -6.62
N SER A 19 0.36 1.17 -6.28
CA SER A 19 -0.91 0.44 -6.17
C SER A 19 -1.14 0.03 -4.73
N ILE A 20 -2.39 -0.19 -4.37
CA ILE A 20 -2.77 -0.68 -3.05
C ILE A 20 -3.57 -1.96 -3.17
N SER A 21 -3.55 -2.77 -2.12
CA SER A 21 -4.33 -3.99 -2.06
C SER A 21 -4.70 -4.34 -0.61
N PRO A 22 -5.69 -5.24 -0.43
CA PRO A 22 -5.85 -5.92 0.85
C PRO A 22 -4.66 -6.84 1.13
N GLN A 23 -4.69 -7.54 2.26
CA GLN A 23 -3.64 -8.49 2.64
C GLN A 23 -3.26 -9.39 1.48
N ILE A 24 -1.95 -9.50 1.22
CA ILE A 24 -1.40 -10.42 0.23
C ILE A 24 -0.92 -11.69 0.91
N LEU A 25 -0.90 -12.78 0.16
CA LEU A 25 -0.45 -14.09 0.64
C LEU A 25 0.93 -14.41 0.06
N ILE A 26 1.66 -15.27 0.77
CA ILE A 26 2.97 -15.73 0.31
C ILE A 26 2.84 -16.36 -1.08
N SER A 27 1.78 -17.15 -1.31
CA SER A 27 1.53 -17.80 -2.60
C SER A 27 1.23 -16.84 -3.74
N GLU A 28 0.91 -15.57 -3.43
CA GLU A 28 0.62 -14.56 -4.44
C GLU A 28 1.84 -13.74 -4.85
N MET A 29 2.99 -13.95 -4.18
CA MET A 29 4.16 -13.11 -4.39
C MET A 29 4.71 -13.22 -5.81
N GLN A 30 4.69 -14.41 -6.40
CA GLN A 30 5.12 -14.59 -7.79
C GLN A 30 4.26 -13.75 -8.74
N THR A 31 2.95 -13.74 -8.53
CA THR A 31 2.01 -12.95 -9.33
C THR A 31 2.32 -11.46 -9.21
N VAL A 32 2.61 -10.99 -8.00
CA VAL A 32 2.98 -9.59 -7.75
C VAL A 32 4.26 -9.24 -8.52
N ALA A 33 5.28 -10.10 -8.45
CA ALA A 33 6.54 -9.87 -9.15
C ALA A 33 6.34 -9.87 -10.66
N GLU A 34 5.54 -10.79 -11.19
CA GLU A 34 5.27 -10.88 -12.63
C GLU A 34 4.46 -9.69 -13.15
N ALA A 35 3.71 -9.04 -12.28
CA ALA A 35 2.99 -7.81 -12.64
C ALA A 35 3.91 -6.60 -12.80
N GLY A 36 5.18 -6.75 -12.44
CA GLY A 36 6.17 -5.69 -12.59
C GLY A 36 6.46 -4.88 -11.34
N PHE A 37 5.84 -5.18 -10.21
CA PHE A 37 6.15 -4.49 -8.96
C PHE A 37 7.58 -4.78 -8.53
N LYS A 38 8.24 -3.76 -7.97
CA LYS A 38 9.63 -3.86 -7.54
C LYS A 38 9.78 -3.77 -6.03
N ALA A 39 8.75 -3.28 -5.33
CA ALA A 39 8.79 -3.13 -3.88
C ALA A 39 7.41 -3.29 -3.27
N ILE A 40 7.39 -3.65 -2.00
CA ILE A 40 6.18 -3.84 -1.21
C ILE A 40 6.31 -3.03 0.08
N ILE A 41 5.22 -2.38 0.48
CA ILE A 41 5.10 -1.74 1.79
C ILE A 41 3.97 -2.42 2.55
N CYS A 42 4.27 -2.93 3.74
CA CYS A 42 3.26 -3.51 4.63
C CYS A 42 2.85 -2.49 5.68
N ASN A 43 1.59 -2.09 5.66
CA ASN A 43 1.04 -1.16 6.64
C ASN A 43 0.20 -1.86 7.71
N ARG A 44 0.09 -3.17 7.65
CA ARG A 44 -0.67 -3.96 8.60
C ARG A 44 0.24 -4.51 9.70
N PRO A 45 -0.03 -4.18 10.99
CA PRO A 45 0.73 -4.78 12.09
C PRO A 45 0.57 -6.31 12.10
N ASP A 46 1.62 -7.00 12.48
CA ASP A 46 1.56 -8.45 12.66
C ASP A 46 0.54 -8.80 13.75
N GLY A 47 -0.09 -9.96 13.61
CA GLY A 47 -0.96 -10.48 14.65
C GLY A 47 -2.36 -9.91 14.70
N GLU A 48 -2.81 -9.20 13.66
CA GLU A 48 -4.19 -8.69 13.63
C GLU A 48 -5.23 -9.75 13.32
N GLY A 49 -4.85 -10.81 12.63
CA GLY A 49 -5.77 -11.87 12.25
C GLY A 49 -5.15 -13.24 12.43
N PRO A 50 -6.00 -14.30 12.61
CA PRO A 50 -5.50 -15.64 12.91
C PRO A 50 -4.68 -16.28 11.79
N ASP A 51 -5.00 -15.98 10.53
CA ASP A 51 -4.33 -16.58 9.38
C ASP A 51 -3.44 -15.59 8.65
N GLN A 52 -3.08 -14.50 9.30
CA GLN A 52 -2.28 -13.44 8.69
C GLN A 52 -0.82 -13.87 8.59
N PRO A 53 -0.21 -13.86 7.39
CA PRO A 53 1.24 -14.04 7.26
C PRO A 53 1.96 -12.90 7.99
N SER A 54 3.04 -13.21 8.68
CA SER A 54 3.86 -12.17 9.31
C SER A 54 4.58 -11.35 8.24
N PHE A 55 5.00 -10.14 8.59
CA PHE A 55 5.82 -9.36 7.67
C PHE A 55 7.11 -10.10 7.32
N GLN A 56 7.71 -10.78 8.29
CA GLN A 56 8.93 -11.55 8.04
C GLN A 56 8.74 -12.60 6.95
N GLU A 57 7.60 -13.29 6.96
CA GLU A 57 7.27 -14.29 5.93
C GLU A 57 7.04 -13.61 4.57
N ILE A 58 6.35 -12.48 4.56
CA ILE A 58 6.12 -11.71 3.33
C ILE A 58 7.45 -11.18 2.78
N GLU A 59 8.32 -10.67 3.64
CA GLU A 59 9.64 -10.16 3.22
C GLU A 59 10.50 -11.26 2.61
N ALA A 60 10.50 -12.44 3.20
CA ALA A 60 11.26 -13.58 2.68
C ALA A 60 10.76 -13.97 1.28
N ALA A 61 9.45 -14.03 1.10
CA ALA A 61 8.86 -14.34 -0.19
C ALA A 61 9.16 -13.24 -1.23
N ALA A 62 9.06 -11.97 -0.83
CA ALA A 62 9.38 -10.85 -1.70
C ALA A 62 10.83 -10.93 -2.20
N ARG A 63 11.76 -11.18 -1.28
CA ARG A 63 13.18 -11.29 -1.60
C ARG A 63 13.44 -12.42 -2.59
N GLN A 64 12.72 -13.54 -2.44
CA GLN A 64 12.86 -14.69 -3.34
C GLN A 64 12.53 -14.31 -4.79
N TYR A 65 11.63 -13.37 -5.00
CA TYR A 65 11.23 -12.91 -6.34
C TYR A 65 11.82 -11.56 -6.71
N GLY A 66 12.83 -11.10 -5.97
CA GLY A 66 13.56 -9.88 -6.32
C GLY A 66 12.90 -8.58 -5.92
N LEU A 67 11.89 -8.61 -5.03
CA LEU A 67 11.26 -7.40 -4.53
C LEU A 67 11.87 -6.97 -3.21
N GLN A 68 11.92 -5.65 -2.99
CA GLN A 68 12.24 -5.09 -1.67
C GLN A 68 10.96 -4.99 -0.86
N ALA A 69 11.05 -5.16 0.45
CA ALA A 69 9.90 -5.07 1.34
C ALA A 69 10.22 -4.17 2.53
N GLN A 70 9.27 -3.31 2.88
CA GLN A 70 9.39 -2.40 4.03
C GLN A 70 8.18 -2.53 4.93
N TYR A 71 8.41 -2.46 6.23
CA TYR A 71 7.39 -2.58 7.25
C TYR A 71 7.12 -1.21 7.86
N LEU A 72 5.91 -0.69 7.65
CA LEU A 72 5.47 0.59 8.21
C LEU A 72 4.06 0.41 8.76
N PRO A 73 3.93 -0.27 9.92
CA PRO A 73 2.62 -0.64 10.44
C PRO A 73 1.92 0.51 11.14
N ALA A 74 0.60 0.53 11.06
CA ALA A 74 -0.25 1.40 11.86
C ALA A 74 -1.55 0.67 12.15
N GLU A 75 -2.10 0.88 13.35
CA GLU A 75 -3.40 0.33 13.73
C GLU A 75 -4.51 1.09 13.02
N THR A 76 -5.64 0.42 12.80
CA THR A 76 -6.82 1.05 12.21
C THR A 76 -7.27 2.26 13.05
N GLY A 77 -7.51 3.37 12.37
CA GLY A 77 -7.94 4.61 13.02
C GLY A 77 -6.83 5.37 13.73
N LYS A 78 -5.58 4.89 13.66
CA LYS A 78 -4.44 5.50 14.35
C LYS A 78 -3.28 5.85 13.42
N VAL A 79 -3.56 6.02 12.13
CA VAL A 79 -2.54 6.49 11.18
C VAL A 79 -2.20 7.95 11.50
N ARG A 80 -0.92 8.22 11.77
CA ARG A 80 -0.44 9.54 12.15
C ARG A 80 0.09 10.29 10.93
N ASP A 81 0.17 11.62 11.05
CA ASP A 81 0.79 12.44 10.00
C ASP A 81 2.24 12.03 9.76
N GLU A 82 2.95 11.65 10.80
CA GLU A 82 4.32 11.16 10.71
C GLU A 82 4.42 9.89 9.87
N ASP A 83 3.44 8.99 9.98
CA ASP A 83 3.39 7.78 9.16
C ASP A 83 3.28 8.15 7.68
N GLY A 84 2.49 9.16 7.36
CA GLY A 84 2.38 9.68 6.00
C GLY A 84 3.69 10.22 5.46
N LYS A 85 4.45 10.94 6.29
CA LYS A 85 5.77 11.46 5.91
C LYS A 85 6.74 10.34 5.59
N VAL A 86 6.80 9.32 6.45
CA VAL A 86 7.67 8.17 6.23
C VAL A 86 7.25 7.41 4.98
N PHE A 87 5.94 7.22 4.80
CA PHE A 87 5.40 6.58 3.59
C PHE A 87 5.86 7.32 2.32
N GLY A 88 5.76 8.65 2.33
CA GLY A 88 6.20 9.47 1.20
C GLY A 88 7.69 9.32 0.92
N GLN A 89 8.52 9.25 1.96
CA GLN A 89 9.96 9.02 1.82
C GLN A 89 10.24 7.64 1.22
N LEU A 90 9.51 6.62 1.63
CA LEU A 90 9.67 5.28 1.07
C LEU A 90 9.32 5.25 -0.41
N LEU A 91 8.28 5.98 -0.83
CA LEU A 91 7.93 6.06 -2.25
C LEU A 91 9.02 6.72 -3.08
N LEU A 92 9.80 7.64 -2.50
CA LEU A 92 10.90 8.30 -3.20
C LEU A 92 12.14 7.42 -3.29
N THR A 93 12.34 6.51 -2.34
CA THR A 93 13.57 5.73 -2.24
C THR A 93 13.44 4.29 -2.73
N LEU A 94 12.24 3.70 -2.65
CA LEU A 94 12.04 2.34 -3.13
C LEU A 94 11.94 2.29 -4.65
N PRO A 95 12.42 1.21 -5.28
CA PRO A 95 12.22 1.04 -6.70
C PRO A 95 10.73 0.84 -6.99
N GLY A 96 10.22 1.52 -8.00
CA GLY A 96 8.82 1.42 -8.38
C GLY A 96 8.61 0.55 -9.62
N PRO A 97 7.38 0.14 -9.87
CA PRO A 97 6.16 0.44 -9.08
C PRO A 97 6.14 -0.25 -7.72
N VAL A 98 5.45 0.36 -6.77
CA VAL A 98 5.34 -0.12 -5.39
C VAL A 98 3.91 -0.62 -5.13
N LEU A 99 3.80 -1.75 -4.42
CA LEU A 99 2.52 -2.25 -3.92
C LEU A 99 2.49 -2.07 -2.41
N ALA A 100 1.54 -1.28 -1.91
CA ALA A 100 1.32 -1.13 -0.47
C ALA A 100 0.06 -1.89 -0.07
N TYR A 101 0.08 -2.54 1.08
CA TYR A 101 -1.07 -3.30 1.54
C TYR A 101 -1.27 -3.16 3.05
N CYS A 102 -2.51 -3.35 3.45
CA CYS A 102 -2.90 -3.55 4.83
C CYS A 102 -4.03 -4.59 4.84
N ARG A 103 -4.94 -4.56 5.79
CA ARG A 103 -6.03 -5.53 5.79
C ARG A 103 -6.97 -5.32 4.59
N SER A 104 -7.40 -4.08 4.33
CA SER A 104 -8.35 -3.75 3.25
C SER A 104 -7.76 -2.85 2.17
N GLY A 105 -6.64 -2.19 2.45
CA GLY A 105 -6.06 -1.13 1.63
C GLY A 105 -6.34 0.27 2.17
N MET A 106 -7.22 0.42 3.17
CA MET A 106 -7.60 1.74 3.67
C MET A 106 -6.44 2.47 4.36
N ARG A 107 -5.71 1.78 5.25
CA ARG A 107 -4.57 2.41 5.95
C ARG A 107 -3.48 2.83 4.98
N SER A 108 -3.21 1.99 3.98
CA SER A 108 -2.23 2.31 2.93
C SER A 108 -2.66 3.55 2.14
N THR A 109 -3.94 3.64 1.78
CA THR A 109 -4.49 4.81 1.09
C THR A 109 -4.42 6.05 1.97
N THR A 110 -4.72 5.91 3.27
CA THR A 110 -4.63 7.01 4.24
C THR A 110 -3.20 7.54 4.32
N MET A 111 -2.21 6.66 4.42
CA MET A 111 -0.81 7.08 4.47
C MET A 111 -0.39 7.80 3.19
N TRP A 112 -0.82 7.29 2.03
CA TRP A 112 -0.53 7.97 0.78
C TRP A 112 -1.17 9.37 0.75
N ALA A 113 -2.44 9.48 1.13
CA ALA A 113 -3.14 10.76 1.14
C ALA A 113 -2.41 11.78 2.03
N LEU A 114 -2.01 11.38 3.21
CA LEU A 114 -1.24 12.24 4.11
C LEU A 114 0.13 12.60 3.53
N SER A 115 0.76 11.69 2.81
CA SER A 115 2.07 11.94 2.18
C SER A 115 1.98 13.00 1.07
N GLN A 116 0.79 13.24 0.52
CA GLN A 116 0.58 14.16 -0.58
C GLN A 116 0.24 15.59 -0.13
N SER A 117 0.18 15.81 1.18
CA SER A 117 -0.07 17.15 1.74
C SER A 117 0.97 18.15 1.21
N GLY A 118 0.50 19.24 0.59
CA GLY A 118 1.37 20.25 0.02
C GLY A 118 2.06 19.85 -1.29
N VAL A 119 1.82 18.65 -1.78
CA VAL A 119 2.43 18.14 -3.04
C VAL A 119 1.38 18.03 -4.14
N THR A 120 0.24 17.43 -3.81
CA THR A 120 -0.85 17.19 -4.76
C THR A 120 -2.07 18.01 -4.32
N PRO A 121 -2.80 18.64 -5.25
CA PRO A 121 -4.02 19.37 -4.88
C PRO A 121 -5.02 18.44 -4.20
N LEU A 122 -5.68 18.95 -3.15
CA LEU A 122 -6.63 18.18 -2.34
C LEU A 122 -7.71 17.48 -3.17
N PRO A 123 -8.35 18.15 -4.16
CA PRO A 123 -9.37 17.46 -4.96
C PRO A 123 -8.84 16.22 -5.69
N GLN A 124 -7.58 16.26 -6.14
CA GLN A 124 -6.95 15.12 -6.81
C GLN A 124 -6.67 13.99 -5.85
N ILE A 125 -6.25 14.29 -4.61
CA ILE A 125 -6.05 13.28 -3.58
C ILE A 125 -7.36 12.57 -3.28
N LEU A 126 -8.43 13.32 -3.11
CA LEU A 126 -9.75 12.77 -2.79
C LEU A 126 -10.28 11.92 -3.96
N GLU A 127 -10.09 12.37 -5.20
CA GLU A 127 -10.54 11.64 -6.38
C GLU A 127 -9.79 10.32 -6.55
N ALA A 128 -8.46 10.34 -6.43
CA ALA A 128 -7.66 9.13 -6.55
C ALA A 128 -8.04 8.10 -5.48
N SER A 129 -8.24 8.55 -4.25
CA SER A 129 -8.65 7.69 -3.15
C SER A 129 -10.04 7.10 -3.39
N GLN A 130 -10.97 7.89 -3.89
CA GLN A 130 -12.33 7.45 -4.20
C GLN A 130 -12.33 6.39 -5.29
N LYS A 131 -11.48 6.53 -6.30
CA LYS A 131 -11.37 5.55 -7.39
C LYS A 131 -10.95 4.17 -6.91
N VAL A 132 -10.17 4.10 -5.84
CA VAL A 132 -9.77 2.82 -5.26
C VAL A 132 -10.71 2.37 -4.15
N GLY A 133 -11.80 3.10 -3.93
CA GLY A 133 -12.89 2.67 -3.04
C GLY A 133 -12.88 3.29 -1.65
N PHE A 134 -12.08 4.32 -1.40
CA PHE A 134 -11.99 4.90 -0.05
C PHE A 134 -12.30 6.40 -0.05
N ASP A 135 -13.22 6.79 0.83
CA ASP A 135 -13.57 8.19 1.06
C ASP A 135 -12.61 8.78 2.08
N MET A 136 -11.80 9.74 1.65
CA MET A 136 -10.78 10.39 2.50
C MET A 136 -11.21 11.78 2.98
N LYS A 137 -12.49 12.13 2.89
CA LYS A 137 -12.98 13.45 3.31
C LYS A 137 -12.68 13.75 4.78
N ALA A 138 -12.64 12.72 5.63
CA ALA A 138 -12.31 12.91 7.04
C ALA A 138 -10.90 13.42 7.27
N LEU A 139 -10.01 13.32 6.27
CA LEU A 139 -8.62 13.77 6.36
C LEU A 139 -8.41 15.19 5.86
N VAL A 140 -9.44 15.87 5.36
CA VAL A 140 -9.30 17.17 4.69
C VAL A 140 -8.53 18.19 5.52
N GLN A 141 -8.75 18.21 6.84
CA GLN A 141 -8.08 19.16 7.72
C GLN A 141 -6.64 18.77 8.06
N ARG A 142 -6.25 17.54 7.73
CA ARG A 142 -4.89 17.03 7.97
C ARG A 142 -4.02 17.04 6.72
N ILE A 143 -4.60 17.31 5.58
CA ILE A 143 -3.90 17.29 4.28
C ILE A 143 -3.50 18.72 3.81
#